data_1968f6cd4948aeec84ec56f418e690ea
#
_entry.id   1968f6cd4948aeec84ec56f418e690ea
#
_cell.length_a   1.000
_cell.length_b   1.000
_cell.length_c   1.000
_cell.angle_alpha   90.00
_cell.angle_beta   90.00
_cell.angle_gamma   90.00
#
_symmetry.space_group_name_H-M   'P 1'
#
loop_
_entity.id
_entity.type
_entity.pdbx_description
1 polymer ?
#
loop_
_entity_poly.entity_id
_entity_poly.type
_entity_poly.pdbx_seq_one_letter_code
_entity_poly.pdbx_strand_id
1 'polypeptide(L)'
;FPSSRGFKSARYTLALYIDRDNRKLVKSLLFDDEKDPYQMNNLPLEENKEVVNELCAEMGKVLKEIDDPWYRERILSDIIPYDK
;
A
#
# COMPACT_ATOMS: atom_id res chain seq x y z
N PHE A 1 -1.22 -16.81 -3.13
CA PHE A 1 -0.25 -15.80 -2.74
C PHE A 1 -0.73 -15.00 -1.53
N PRO A 2 0.18 -14.29 -0.85
CA PRO A 2 -0.23 -13.47 0.29
C PRO A 2 -1.26 -12.42 -0.11
N SER A 3 -2.23 -12.19 0.77
CA SER A 3 -3.34 -11.26 0.53
C SER A 3 -3.04 -9.83 1.00
N SER A 4 -1.80 -9.53 1.30
CA SER A 4 -1.41 -8.21 1.78
C SER A 4 -0.04 -7.79 1.26
N ARG A 5 0.16 -6.49 1.16
CA ARG A 5 1.46 -5.89 0.85
C ARG A 5 1.61 -4.62 1.65
N GLY A 6 2.84 -4.36 2.08
CA GLY A 6 3.15 -3.16 2.84
C GLY A 6 4.35 -2.43 2.27
N PHE A 7 4.47 -1.16 2.62
CA PHE A 7 5.61 -0.33 2.28
C PHE A 7 5.88 0.62 3.44
N LYS A 8 7.16 0.73 3.80
CA LYS A 8 7.59 1.63 4.87
C LYS A 8 8.57 2.64 4.33
N SER A 9 8.22 3.92 4.45
CA SER A 9 9.13 5.02 4.14
C SER A 9 9.80 5.49 5.43
N ALA A 10 10.58 6.56 5.34
CA ALA A 10 11.22 7.15 6.52
C ALA A 10 10.21 7.65 7.55
N ARG A 11 9.01 8.06 7.11
CA ARG A 11 7.99 8.64 7.98
C ARG A 11 6.71 7.81 8.10
N TYR A 12 6.31 7.10 7.05
CA TYR A 12 5.01 6.43 7.02
C TYR A 12 5.13 4.92 6.86
N THR A 13 4.14 4.21 7.41
CA THR A 13 3.95 2.78 7.17
C THR A 13 2.59 2.59 6.53
N LEU A 14 2.57 1.90 5.37
CA LEU A 14 1.35 1.59 4.64
C LEU A 14 1.22 0.08 4.50
N ALA A 15 0.02 -0.46 4.76
CA ALA A 15 -0.29 -1.86 4.47
C ALA A 15 -1.66 -1.94 3.83
N LEU A 16 -1.76 -2.75 2.78
CA LEU A 16 -2.99 -2.94 2.02
C LEU A 16 -3.35 -4.43 2.04
N TYR A 17 -4.59 -4.74 2.37
CA TYR A 17 -5.10 -6.11 2.45
C TYR A 17 -6.23 -6.30 1.47
N ILE A 18 -6.22 -7.40 0.73
CA ILE A 18 -7.25 -7.70 -0.27
C ILE A 18 -7.99 -8.97 0.08
N ASP A 19 -9.22 -9.08 -0.44
CA ASP A 19 -9.96 -10.33 -0.48
C ASP A 19 -9.34 -11.19 -1.58
N ARG A 20 -8.96 -12.43 -1.25
CA ARG A 20 -8.24 -13.31 -2.19
C ARG A 20 -9.12 -13.75 -3.37
N ASP A 21 -10.44 -13.78 -3.17
CA ASP A 21 -11.36 -14.25 -4.21
C ASP A 21 -11.64 -13.16 -5.25
N ASN A 22 -11.96 -11.94 -4.81
CA ASN A 22 -12.30 -10.85 -5.72
C ASN A 22 -11.19 -9.81 -5.90
N ARG A 23 -10.10 -9.93 -5.14
CA ARG A 23 -8.92 -9.06 -5.22
C ARG A 23 -9.20 -7.59 -4.93
N LYS A 24 -10.24 -7.32 -4.17
CA LYS A 24 -10.60 -5.97 -3.77
C LYS A 24 -10.03 -5.64 -2.41
N LEU A 25 -9.71 -4.37 -2.22
CA LEU A 25 -9.21 -3.87 -0.96
C LEU A 25 -10.26 -4.04 0.14
N VAL A 26 -9.90 -4.71 1.23
CA VAL A 26 -10.81 -4.93 2.36
C VAL A 26 -10.33 -4.26 3.64
N LYS A 27 -9.04 -3.91 3.72
CA LYS A 27 -8.47 -3.27 4.89
C LYS A 27 -7.23 -2.52 4.50
N SER A 28 -7.00 -1.38 5.12
CA SER A 28 -5.75 -0.64 4.96
C SER A 28 -5.25 -0.16 6.32
N LEU A 29 -3.94 -0.07 6.44
CA LEU A 29 -3.28 0.52 7.60
C LEU A 29 -2.36 1.62 7.08
N LEU A 30 -2.47 2.81 7.65
CA LEU A 30 -1.58 3.92 7.33
C LEU A 30 -1.22 4.62 8.63
N PHE A 31 0.06 4.66 8.94
CA PHE A 31 0.55 5.29 10.14
C PHE A 31 1.60 6.35 9.83
N ASP A 32 1.51 7.49 10.51
CA ASP A 32 2.53 8.52 10.50
C ASP A 32 3.50 8.19 11.64
N ASP A 33 4.59 7.48 11.34
CA ASP A 33 5.51 6.98 12.35
C ASP A 33 6.26 8.10 13.09
N GLU A 34 6.32 9.29 12.52
CA GLU A 34 6.93 10.44 13.17
C GLU A 34 6.05 11.01 14.27
N LYS A 35 4.74 11.16 13.99
CA LYS A 35 3.77 11.70 14.94
C LYS A 35 3.16 10.62 15.83
N ASP A 36 3.17 9.38 15.38
CA ASP A 36 2.53 8.25 16.04
C ASP A 36 3.48 7.05 16.04
N PRO A 37 4.60 7.13 16.79
CA PRO A 37 5.64 6.09 16.75
C PRO A 37 5.16 4.72 17.24
N TYR A 38 4.08 4.66 17.98
CA TYR A 38 3.53 3.39 18.47
C TYR A 38 2.40 2.85 17.58
N GLN A 39 2.13 3.52 16.47
CA GLN A 39 1.13 3.08 15.47
C GLN A 39 -0.25 2.82 16.08
N MET A 40 -0.73 3.77 16.86
CA MET A 40 -2.03 3.67 17.51
C MET A 40 -3.18 4.30 16.74
N ASN A 41 -2.88 5.16 15.74
CA ASN A 41 -3.89 5.88 14.97
C ASN A 41 -3.80 5.51 13.49
N ASN A 42 -4.65 4.59 13.05
CA ASN A 42 -4.76 4.21 11.65
C ASN A 42 -5.44 5.35 10.88
N LEU A 43 -4.73 5.95 9.93
CA LEU A 43 -5.22 7.09 9.16
C LEU A 43 -6.07 6.62 7.98
N PRO A 44 -7.19 7.30 7.69
CA PRO A 44 -8.00 6.94 6.52
C PRO A 44 -7.31 7.33 5.22
N LEU A 45 -7.34 6.44 4.22
CA LEU A 45 -6.67 6.67 2.94
C LEU A 45 -7.25 7.87 2.21
N GLU A 46 -8.57 8.01 2.23
CA GLU A 46 -9.26 9.07 1.49
C GLU A 46 -8.96 10.47 2.00
N GLU A 47 -8.49 10.60 3.23
CA GLU A 47 -8.12 11.90 3.81
C GLU A 47 -6.62 12.17 3.69
N ASN A 48 -5.86 11.23 3.12
CA ASN A 48 -4.40 11.31 3.02
C ASN A 48 -3.92 10.93 1.61
N LYS A 49 -4.65 11.34 0.59
CA LYS A 49 -4.43 10.93 -0.80
C LYS A 49 -3.02 11.20 -1.32
N GLU A 50 -2.45 12.36 -0.98
CA GLU A 50 -1.10 12.70 -1.46
C GLU A 50 -0.06 11.73 -0.92
N VAL A 51 -0.14 11.44 0.38
CA VAL A 51 0.77 10.50 1.04
C VAL A 51 0.57 9.10 0.45
N VAL A 52 -0.68 8.67 0.33
CA VAL A 52 -1.00 7.35 -0.22
C VAL A 52 -0.48 7.22 -1.65
N ASN A 53 -0.66 8.25 -2.48
CA ASN A 53 -0.17 8.22 -3.85
C ASN A 53 1.35 8.07 -3.91
N GLU A 54 2.08 8.78 -3.08
CA GLU A 54 3.53 8.66 -3.01
C GLU A 54 3.98 7.28 -2.56
N LEU A 55 3.37 6.77 -1.49
CA LEU A 55 3.72 5.45 -0.96
C LEU A 55 3.36 4.33 -1.94
N CYS A 56 2.21 4.44 -2.60
CA CYS A 56 1.79 3.46 -3.60
C CYS A 56 2.69 3.49 -4.83
N ALA A 57 3.16 4.66 -5.24
CA ALA A 57 4.10 4.79 -6.36
C ALA A 57 5.42 4.06 -6.03
N GLU A 58 5.95 4.27 -4.83
CA GLU A 58 7.17 3.60 -4.41
C GLU A 58 6.96 2.09 -4.25
N MET A 59 5.83 1.69 -3.65
CA MET A 59 5.48 0.28 -3.52
C MET A 59 5.38 -0.39 -4.89
N GLY A 60 4.75 0.27 -5.85
CA GLY A 60 4.61 -0.26 -7.21
C GLY A 60 5.95 -0.50 -7.88
N LYS A 61 6.91 0.40 -7.68
CA LYS A 61 8.27 0.23 -8.20
C LYS A 61 8.95 -1.00 -7.62
N VAL A 62 8.85 -1.18 -6.31
CA VAL A 62 9.46 -2.33 -5.63
C VAL A 62 8.83 -3.63 -6.11
N LEU A 63 7.49 -3.69 -6.16
CA LEU A 63 6.78 -4.89 -6.60
C LEU A 63 7.12 -5.25 -8.05
N LYS A 64 7.31 -4.25 -8.89
CA LYS A 64 7.73 -4.45 -10.27
C LYS A 64 9.16 -5.00 -10.35
N GLU A 65 10.08 -4.43 -9.58
CA GLU A 65 11.48 -4.85 -9.57
C GLU A 65 11.65 -6.31 -9.15
N ILE A 66 10.88 -6.75 -8.16
CA ILE A 66 10.96 -8.13 -7.68
C ILE A 66 10.03 -9.08 -8.43
N ASP A 67 9.31 -8.56 -9.42
CA ASP A 67 8.36 -9.36 -10.20
C ASP A 67 7.33 -10.07 -9.32
N ASP A 68 6.78 -9.32 -8.37
CA ASP A 68 5.84 -9.84 -7.39
C ASP A 68 4.50 -10.23 -8.02
N PRO A 69 3.79 -11.26 -7.52
CA PRO A 69 2.47 -11.61 -8.03
C PRO A 69 1.48 -10.45 -8.10
N TRP A 70 1.53 -9.53 -7.16
CA TRP A 70 0.67 -8.34 -7.20
C TRP A 70 0.95 -7.50 -8.44
N TYR A 71 2.20 -7.36 -8.82
CA TYR A 71 2.57 -6.65 -10.05
C TYR A 71 2.11 -7.42 -11.28
N ARG A 72 2.37 -8.72 -11.33
CA ARG A 72 2.00 -9.57 -12.46
C ARG A 72 0.51 -9.54 -12.73
N GLU A 73 -0.30 -9.53 -11.69
CA GLU A 73 -1.76 -9.59 -11.81
C GLU A 73 -2.43 -8.23 -11.69
N ARG A 74 -1.64 -7.15 -11.62
CA ARG A 74 -2.15 -5.78 -11.52
C ARG A 74 -3.12 -5.58 -10.37
N ILE A 75 -2.83 -6.17 -9.22
CA ILE A 75 -3.66 -6.05 -8.02
C ILE A 75 -3.73 -4.59 -7.61
N LEU A 76 -4.95 -4.08 -7.37
CA LEU A 76 -5.19 -2.69 -6.96
C LEU A 76 -4.55 -1.67 -7.91
N SER A 77 -4.59 -1.92 -9.22
CA SER A 77 -3.95 -1.05 -10.22
C SER A 77 -4.58 0.35 -10.28
N ASP A 78 -5.75 0.52 -9.71
CA ASP A 78 -6.39 1.83 -9.58
C ASP A 78 -5.72 2.73 -8.53
N ILE A 79 -4.98 2.14 -7.59
CA ILE A 79 -4.27 2.90 -6.57
C ILE A 79 -2.75 2.65 -6.58
N ILE A 80 -2.28 1.54 -7.13
CA ILE A 80 -0.84 1.25 -7.24
C ILE A 80 -0.42 1.41 -8.70
N PRO A 81 0.36 2.47 -9.02
CA PRO A 81 0.75 2.75 -10.40
C PRO A 81 1.97 1.92 -10.83
N TYR A 82 1.75 0.67 -11.19
CA TYR A 82 2.83 -0.25 -11.55
C TYR A 82 3.64 0.17 -12.78
N ASP A 83 3.03 0.91 -13.68
CA ASP A 83 3.64 1.24 -14.97
C ASP A 83 4.21 2.66 -15.05
N LYS A 84 4.40 3.30 -13.92
CA LYS A 84 5.02 4.62 -13.87
C LYS A 84 6.52 4.55 -13.70
#